data_beb1d6a75a8ac85cdf1591150f0cb0a1
#
_entry.id   beb1d6a75a8ac85cdf1591150f0cb0a1
#
_cell.length_a   1.000
_cell.length_b   1.000
_cell.length_c   1.000
_cell.angle_alpha   90.00
_cell.angle_beta   90.00
_cell.angle_gamma   90.00
#
_symmetry.space_group_name_H-M   'P 1'
#
loop_
_entity.id
_entity.type
_entity.pdbx_description
1 polymer ?
#
loop_
_entity_poly.entity_id
_entity_poly.type
_entity_poly.pdbx_seq_one_letter_code
_entity_poly.pdbx_strand_id
1 'polypeptide(L)'
;CYNGLLLGGGSYTLCRLILGNIAKRAKDKKDFFENQLPYVMERMALYMDERIRFEVEESGFFESNFLAKEGFIHRDRFTAMFGMVGMAECVNILMELEGKKGRFGHDKEADDLGVEIMEAISAFNNAHVNPYCEATGGHFLLHAQVGIAQDKNITPGTRIPIGEEPKELIDQLRHCSRFHKYFPSGTGDIFPVDVTVHKNPQFVLDIVKGAF
;
A
#
# COMPACT_ATOMS: atom_id res chain seq x y z
N CYS A 1 3.90 -11.34 0.73
CA CYS A 1 3.91 -10.24 0.41
C CYS A 1 5.16 -9.41 0.64
N TYR A 2 5.13 -8.17 0.28
CA TYR A 2 6.30 -7.29 0.23
C TYR A 2 6.44 -6.54 1.55
N ASN A 3 7.12 -7.14 2.50
CA ASN A 3 7.32 -6.55 3.82
C ASN A 3 8.77 -6.09 3.92
N GLY A 4 9.02 -4.77 3.89
CA GLY A 4 10.34 -4.15 4.07
C GLY A 4 10.80 -4.21 5.52
N LEU A 5 10.78 -5.39 6.11
CA LEU A 5 11.15 -5.61 7.51
C LEU A 5 12.67 -5.75 7.68
N LEU A 6 13.18 -5.31 8.83
CA LEU A 6 14.56 -5.49 9.18
C LEU A 6 14.88 -6.95 9.48
N LEU A 7 16.11 -7.36 9.18
CA LEU A 7 16.61 -8.68 9.56
C LEU A 7 16.56 -8.83 11.08
N GLY A 8 15.97 -9.92 11.56
CA GLY A 8 15.76 -10.16 12.98
C GLY A 8 14.63 -9.33 13.59
N GLY A 9 13.84 -8.65 12.74
CA GLY A 9 12.65 -7.93 13.14
C GLY A 9 11.36 -8.64 12.73
N GLY A 10 10.27 -7.91 12.76
CA GLY A 10 8.96 -8.37 12.40
C GLY A 10 7.95 -7.24 12.28
N SER A 11 6.71 -7.58 12.00
CA SER A 11 5.61 -6.63 12.03
C SER A 11 4.69 -6.95 13.20
N TYR A 12 4.51 -5.99 14.09
CA TYR A 12 3.50 -6.08 15.16
C TYR A 12 2.10 -6.27 14.57
N THR A 13 1.78 -5.49 13.55
CA THR A 13 0.48 -5.56 12.90
C THR A 13 0.56 -5.03 11.47
N LEU A 14 -0.35 -5.51 10.64
CA LEU A 14 -0.66 -4.97 9.32
C LEU A 14 -2.15 -4.64 9.28
N CYS A 15 -2.49 -3.37 9.21
CA CYS A 15 -3.83 -2.91 8.94
C CYS A 15 -3.89 -2.26 7.57
N ARG A 16 -5.08 -2.20 6.96
CA ARG A 16 -5.22 -1.63 5.61
C ARG A 16 -6.46 -0.75 5.48
N LEU A 17 -6.29 0.37 4.81
CA LEU A 17 -7.37 1.20 4.30
C LEU A 17 -8.01 0.51 3.10
N ILE A 18 -9.31 0.40 3.07
CA ILE A 18 -10.08 -0.02 1.89
C ILE A 18 -10.55 1.26 1.20
N LEU A 19 -9.69 1.83 0.35
CA LEU A 19 -9.86 3.18 -0.20
C LEU A 19 -11.17 3.35 -0.97
N GLY A 20 -11.55 2.38 -1.78
CA GLY A 20 -12.82 2.41 -2.50
C GLY A 20 -14.05 2.50 -1.57
N ASN A 21 -14.00 1.86 -0.39
CA ASN A 21 -15.09 1.97 0.57
C ASN A 21 -15.11 3.34 1.27
N ILE A 22 -13.97 3.98 1.44
CA ILE A 22 -13.88 5.34 1.96
C ILE A 22 -14.47 6.32 0.95
N ALA A 23 -14.08 6.20 -0.34
CA ALA A 23 -14.60 7.04 -1.40
C ALA A 23 -16.13 6.94 -1.57
N LYS A 24 -16.71 5.73 -1.42
CA LYS A 24 -18.18 5.53 -1.46
C LYS A 24 -18.95 6.28 -0.38
N ARG A 25 -18.31 6.69 0.70
CA ARG A 25 -18.94 7.47 1.78
C ARG A 25 -18.84 8.96 1.56
N ALA A 26 -17.94 9.39 0.70
CA ALA A 26 -17.72 10.80 0.39
C ALA A 26 -18.85 11.35 -0.50
N LYS A 27 -19.21 12.61 -0.27
CA LYS A 27 -20.18 13.35 -1.09
C LYS A 27 -19.52 13.90 -2.35
N ASP A 28 -18.26 14.28 -2.23
CA ASP A 28 -17.41 14.85 -3.28
C ASP A 28 -15.93 14.66 -2.92
N LYS A 29 -15.02 15.08 -3.79
CA LYS A 29 -13.57 15.02 -3.57
C LYS A 29 -13.16 15.77 -2.29
N LYS A 30 -13.75 16.92 -2.01
CA LYS A 30 -13.44 17.73 -0.82
C LYS A 30 -13.79 16.98 0.46
N ASP A 31 -15.00 16.42 0.54
CA ASP A 31 -15.43 15.62 1.69
C ASP A 31 -14.53 14.39 1.90
N PHE A 32 -14.07 13.77 0.80
CA PHE A 32 -13.13 12.66 0.89
C PHE A 32 -11.83 13.06 1.60
N PHE A 33 -11.19 14.14 1.18
CA PHE A 33 -9.89 14.55 1.72
C PHE A 33 -9.97 15.24 3.08
N GLU A 34 -11.02 16.02 3.34
CA GLU A 34 -11.14 16.79 4.57
C GLU A 34 -11.79 16.00 5.72
N ASN A 35 -12.63 14.99 5.40
CA ASN A 35 -13.40 14.29 6.42
C ASN A 35 -13.21 12.76 6.38
N GLN A 36 -13.54 12.10 5.26
CA GLN A 36 -13.66 10.65 5.24
C GLN A 36 -12.31 9.94 5.37
N LEU A 37 -11.31 10.35 4.59
CA LEU A 37 -9.97 9.75 4.63
C LEU A 37 -9.26 10.00 5.97
N PRO A 38 -9.19 11.24 6.49
CA PRO A 38 -8.57 11.50 7.80
C PRO A 38 -9.23 10.72 8.92
N TYR A 39 -10.57 10.69 8.99
CA TYR A 39 -11.29 9.95 10.00
C TYR A 39 -10.92 8.47 10.05
N VAL A 40 -10.84 7.81 8.87
CA VAL A 40 -10.50 6.38 8.82
C VAL A 40 -9.03 6.16 9.13
N MET A 41 -8.12 7.03 8.67
CA MET A 41 -6.69 6.94 9.00
C MET A 41 -6.44 7.06 10.50
N GLU A 42 -7.07 8.03 11.17
CA GLU A 42 -6.97 8.20 12.63
C GLU A 42 -7.48 6.96 13.38
N ARG A 43 -8.63 6.40 12.98
CA ARG A 43 -9.17 5.19 13.61
C ARG A 43 -8.28 3.98 13.40
N MET A 44 -7.71 3.83 12.22
CA MET A 44 -6.78 2.73 11.92
C MET A 44 -5.49 2.88 12.74
N ALA A 45 -4.91 4.06 12.80
CA ALA A 45 -3.71 4.32 13.59
C ALA A 45 -3.94 4.02 15.07
N LEU A 46 -5.03 4.52 15.64
CA LEU A 46 -5.39 4.26 17.03
C LEU A 46 -5.57 2.77 17.34
N TYR A 47 -6.21 2.04 16.43
CA TYR A 47 -6.35 0.60 16.56
C TYR A 47 -4.99 -0.12 16.48
N MET A 48 -4.10 0.33 15.60
CA MET A 48 -2.75 -0.22 15.49
C MET A 48 -1.94 0.06 16.75
N ASP A 49 -2.00 1.27 17.29
CA ASP A 49 -1.30 1.65 18.52
C ASP A 49 -1.71 0.76 19.70
N GLU A 50 -3.02 0.54 19.89
CA GLU A 50 -3.51 -0.32 20.96
C GLU A 50 -3.14 -1.79 20.79
N ARG A 51 -3.11 -2.28 19.55
CA ARG A 51 -2.63 -3.64 19.28
C ARG A 51 -1.16 -3.80 19.59
N ILE A 52 -0.34 -2.84 19.19
CA ILE A 52 1.11 -2.85 19.45
C ILE A 52 1.36 -2.78 20.95
N ARG A 53 0.67 -1.86 21.65
CA ARG A 53 0.77 -1.75 23.10
C ARG A 53 0.44 -3.07 23.79
N PHE A 54 -0.69 -3.69 23.44
CA PHE A 54 -1.07 -4.99 23.99
C PHE A 54 -0.03 -6.08 23.72
N GLU A 55 0.50 -6.15 22.49
CA GLU A 55 1.48 -7.16 22.12
C GLU A 55 2.79 -7.01 22.91
N VAL A 56 3.22 -5.75 23.11
CA VAL A 56 4.48 -5.45 23.81
C VAL A 56 4.36 -5.52 25.32
N GLU A 57 3.24 -5.03 25.90
CA GLU A 57 3.14 -4.84 27.34
C GLU A 57 2.36 -5.93 28.06
N GLU A 58 1.42 -6.60 27.38
CA GLU A 58 0.47 -7.47 28.06
C GLU A 58 0.51 -8.93 27.56
N SER A 59 0.79 -9.17 26.26
CA SER A 59 0.66 -10.51 25.68
C SER A 59 1.75 -11.49 26.11
N GLY A 60 2.90 -11.00 26.59
CA GLY A 60 4.08 -11.81 26.84
C GLY A 60 4.68 -12.46 25.58
N PHE A 61 4.42 -11.87 24.39
CA PHE A 61 4.87 -12.43 23.13
C PHE A 61 6.39 -12.61 23.07
N PHE A 62 7.15 -11.57 23.41
CA PHE A 62 8.62 -11.63 23.34
C PHE A 62 9.24 -12.52 24.42
N GLU A 63 8.58 -12.68 25.56
CA GLU A 63 8.99 -13.54 26.67
C GLU A 63 8.65 -15.01 26.44
N SER A 64 7.64 -15.31 25.64
CA SER A 64 7.16 -16.67 25.39
C SER A 64 7.54 -17.23 24.02
N ASN A 65 7.69 -16.38 23.02
CA ASN A 65 7.97 -16.79 21.64
C ASN A 65 9.36 -17.43 21.52
N PHE A 66 9.41 -18.60 20.91
CA PHE A 66 10.66 -19.35 20.69
C PHE A 66 11.72 -18.55 19.94
N LEU A 67 11.34 -17.84 18.85
CA LEU A 67 12.28 -17.08 18.04
C LEU A 67 12.89 -15.90 18.82
N ALA A 68 12.11 -15.28 19.71
CA ALA A 68 12.61 -14.20 20.56
C ALA A 68 13.57 -14.76 21.65
N LYS A 69 13.21 -15.88 22.28
CA LYS A 69 14.06 -16.53 23.29
C LYS A 69 15.41 -16.99 22.76
N GLU A 70 15.42 -17.50 21.52
CA GLU A 70 16.65 -17.98 20.86
C GLU A 70 17.41 -16.83 20.16
N GLY A 71 16.94 -15.59 20.24
CA GLY A 71 17.61 -14.42 19.68
C GLY A 71 17.53 -14.29 18.15
N PHE A 72 16.55 -14.95 17.52
CA PHE A 72 16.32 -14.80 16.08
C PHE A 72 15.54 -13.53 15.74
N ILE A 73 14.67 -13.07 16.64
CA ILE A 73 13.93 -11.84 16.51
C ILE A 73 14.11 -10.96 17.74
N HIS A 74 14.15 -9.65 17.53
CA HIS A 74 14.40 -8.65 18.55
C HIS A 74 13.32 -7.58 18.51
N ARG A 75 12.75 -7.22 19.66
CA ARG A 75 11.67 -6.24 19.77
C ARG A 75 12.02 -4.88 19.15
N ASP A 76 13.22 -4.38 19.39
CA ASP A 76 13.75 -3.11 18.88
C ASP A 76 13.88 -3.06 17.35
N ARG A 77 13.69 -4.20 16.66
CA ARG A 77 13.68 -4.34 15.20
C ARG A 77 12.29 -4.53 14.61
N PHE A 78 11.26 -4.49 15.45
CA PHE A 78 9.88 -4.56 15.01
C PHE A 78 9.35 -3.19 14.59
N THR A 79 8.40 -3.23 13.68
CA THR A 79 7.63 -2.06 13.24
C THR A 79 6.20 -2.50 12.93
N ALA A 80 5.40 -1.63 12.34
CA ALA A 80 4.07 -1.97 11.87
C ALA A 80 3.87 -1.48 10.44
N MET A 81 2.83 -1.99 9.78
CA MET A 81 2.54 -1.67 8.40
C MET A 81 1.19 -1.00 8.27
N PHE A 82 1.20 0.23 7.78
CA PHE A 82 0.03 1.00 7.42
C PHE A 82 -0.30 0.72 5.95
N GLY A 83 -1.19 -0.24 5.74
CA GLY A 83 -1.50 -0.77 4.42
C GLY A 83 -2.66 -0.06 3.73
N MET A 84 -2.79 -0.30 2.42
CA MET A 84 -3.90 0.17 1.61
C MET A 84 -4.20 -0.77 0.46
N VAL A 85 -5.48 -0.79 0.04
CA VAL A 85 -5.99 -1.49 -1.15
C VAL A 85 -7.06 -0.65 -1.82
N GLY A 86 -7.31 -0.92 -3.10
CA GLY A 86 -8.41 -0.31 -3.82
C GLY A 86 -8.16 1.12 -4.26
N MET A 87 -6.93 1.45 -4.65
CA MET A 87 -6.63 2.78 -5.21
C MET A 87 -7.42 3.02 -6.50
N ALA A 88 -7.46 2.05 -7.39
CA ALA A 88 -8.18 2.18 -8.66
C ALA A 88 -9.67 2.47 -8.45
N GLU A 89 -10.32 1.69 -7.57
CA GLU A 89 -11.73 1.90 -7.24
C GLU A 89 -11.97 3.28 -6.60
N CYS A 90 -11.07 3.69 -5.72
CA CYS A 90 -11.16 4.99 -5.04
C CYS A 90 -11.09 6.15 -6.05
N VAL A 91 -10.08 6.15 -6.88
CA VAL A 91 -9.88 7.19 -7.90
C VAL A 91 -11.06 7.23 -8.85
N ASN A 92 -11.49 6.08 -9.37
CA ASN A 92 -12.59 6.02 -10.33
C ASN A 92 -13.91 6.56 -9.72
N ILE A 93 -14.20 6.23 -8.46
CA ILE A 93 -15.37 6.76 -7.74
C ILE A 93 -15.27 8.29 -7.57
N LEU A 94 -14.12 8.80 -7.15
CA LEU A 94 -13.94 10.25 -6.98
C LEU A 94 -14.02 11.00 -8.30
N MET A 95 -13.48 10.45 -9.40
CA MET A 95 -13.62 11.02 -10.72
C MET A 95 -15.10 11.08 -11.16
N GLU A 96 -15.87 10.02 -10.90
CA GLU A 96 -17.31 10.01 -11.19
C GLU A 96 -18.08 11.04 -10.36
N LEU A 97 -17.77 11.21 -9.08
CA LEU A 97 -18.37 12.22 -8.22
C LEU A 97 -18.12 13.65 -8.71
N GLU A 98 -16.99 13.90 -9.36
CA GLU A 98 -16.63 15.16 -9.99
C GLU A 98 -17.19 15.31 -11.43
N GLY A 99 -17.97 14.33 -11.91
CA GLY A 99 -18.53 14.33 -13.27
C GLY A 99 -17.49 14.09 -14.37
N LYS A 100 -16.33 13.53 -14.02
CA LYS A 100 -15.21 13.25 -14.93
C LYS A 100 -15.23 11.81 -15.41
N LYS A 101 -14.68 11.57 -16.61
CA LYS A 101 -14.64 10.23 -17.23
C LYS A 101 -13.28 9.54 -17.14
N GLY A 102 -12.27 10.23 -16.62
CA GLY A 102 -10.92 9.69 -16.48
C GLY A 102 -10.87 8.44 -15.58
N ARG A 103 -10.00 7.49 -15.92
CA ARG A 103 -9.83 6.24 -15.20
C ARG A 103 -8.37 6.05 -14.77
N PHE A 104 -8.21 5.51 -13.59
CA PHE A 104 -6.92 5.17 -13.02
C PHE A 104 -6.13 4.20 -13.92
N GLY A 105 -4.89 4.55 -14.19
CA GLY A 105 -4.01 3.80 -15.09
C GLY A 105 -4.13 4.16 -16.57
N HIS A 106 -5.08 5.04 -16.95
CA HIS A 106 -5.33 5.43 -18.34
C HIS A 106 -5.27 6.93 -18.58
N ASP A 107 -5.63 7.72 -17.57
CA ASP A 107 -5.74 9.15 -17.69
C ASP A 107 -4.85 9.86 -16.68
N LYS A 108 -4.07 10.82 -17.18
CA LYS A 108 -3.15 11.57 -16.33
C LYS A 108 -3.85 12.23 -15.13
N GLU A 109 -5.06 12.77 -15.34
CA GLU A 109 -5.81 13.43 -14.25
C GLU A 109 -6.24 12.43 -13.17
N ALA A 110 -6.67 11.23 -13.57
CA ALA A 110 -6.99 10.16 -12.62
C ALA A 110 -5.75 9.68 -11.87
N ASP A 111 -4.64 9.52 -12.57
CA ASP A 111 -3.37 9.13 -11.95
C ASP A 111 -2.82 10.21 -11.01
N ASP A 112 -2.97 11.49 -11.37
CA ASP A 112 -2.61 12.61 -10.50
C ASP A 112 -3.43 12.61 -9.21
N LEU A 113 -4.73 12.29 -9.29
CA LEU A 113 -5.57 12.12 -8.12
C LEU A 113 -5.11 10.94 -7.25
N GLY A 114 -4.68 9.84 -7.85
CA GLY A 114 -4.09 8.71 -7.12
C GLY A 114 -2.83 9.11 -6.36
N VAL A 115 -1.97 9.93 -6.96
CA VAL A 115 -0.78 10.50 -6.29
C VAL A 115 -1.19 11.44 -5.15
N GLU A 116 -2.19 12.30 -5.35
CA GLU A 116 -2.72 13.20 -4.30
C GLU A 116 -3.22 12.40 -3.07
N ILE A 117 -3.90 11.28 -3.29
CA ILE A 117 -4.33 10.38 -2.22
C ILE A 117 -3.12 9.79 -1.49
N MET A 118 -2.10 9.34 -2.22
CA MET A 118 -0.88 8.80 -1.60
C MET A 118 -0.10 9.85 -0.82
N GLU A 119 -0.02 11.10 -1.31
CA GLU A 119 0.60 12.21 -0.57
C GLU A 119 -0.13 12.46 0.76
N ALA A 120 -1.47 12.44 0.77
CA ALA A 120 -2.25 12.61 2.00
C ALA A 120 -2.00 11.46 2.99
N ILE A 121 -1.99 10.20 2.52
CA ILE A 121 -1.71 9.04 3.36
C ILE A 121 -0.28 9.09 3.90
N SER A 122 0.69 9.43 3.06
CA SER A 122 2.10 9.54 3.43
C SER A 122 2.34 10.66 4.46
N ALA A 123 1.72 11.82 4.26
CA ALA A 123 1.80 12.93 5.20
C ALA A 123 1.23 12.55 6.58
N PHE A 124 0.09 11.88 6.62
CA PHE A 124 -0.50 11.37 7.85
C PHE A 124 0.44 10.38 8.55
N ASN A 125 0.93 9.39 7.82
CA ASN A 125 1.82 8.37 8.37
C ASN A 125 3.14 8.95 8.91
N ASN A 126 3.70 9.95 8.23
CA ASN A 126 4.92 10.63 8.66
C ASN A 126 4.70 11.55 9.87
N ALA A 127 3.48 12.01 10.11
CA ALA A 127 3.12 12.79 11.28
C ALA A 127 2.79 11.92 12.51
N HIS A 128 2.39 10.66 12.27
CA HIS A 128 2.06 9.72 13.34
C HIS A 128 3.33 9.06 13.91
N VAL A 129 3.40 8.97 15.24
CA VAL A 129 4.54 8.36 15.93
C VAL A 129 4.05 7.31 16.93
N ASN A 130 4.63 6.12 16.83
CA ASN A 130 4.43 5.02 17.78
C ASN A 130 5.76 4.68 18.46
N PRO A 131 5.88 4.75 19.81
CA PRO A 131 7.14 4.59 20.52
C PRO A 131 7.75 3.18 20.39
N TYR A 132 6.98 2.17 20.02
CA TYR A 132 7.46 0.80 19.87
C TYR A 132 8.05 0.50 18.48
N CYS A 133 7.91 1.41 17.51
CA CYS A 133 8.47 1.27 16.17
C CYS A 133 9.86 1.91 16.04
N GLU A 134 10.75 1.65 17.00
CA GLU A 134 12.10 2.26 17.09
C GLU A 134 12.92 2.06 15.81
N ALA A 135 12.84 0.87 15.22
CA ALA A 135 13.55 0.51 14.00
C ALA A 135 13.27 1.40 12.79
N THR A 136 12.15 2.08 12.80
CA THR A 136 11.69 2.97 11.72
C THR A 136 11.51 4.41 12.20
N GLY A 137 12.21 4.79 13.28
CA GLY A 137 12.15 6.14 13.83
C GLY A 137 10.77 6.50 14.41
N GLY A 138 10.00 5.51 14.84
CA GLY A 138 8.65 5.70 15.36
C GLY A 138 7.54 5.67 14.32
N HIS A 139 7.85 5.50 13.04
CA HIS A 139 6.85 5.55 11.98
C HIS A 139 6.47 4.15 11.47
N PHE A 140 5.21 3.97 11.11
CA PHE A 140 4.78 2.78 10.39
C PHE A 140 5.33 2.79 8.97
N LEU A 141 5.53 1.63 8.37
CA LEU A 141 5.87 1.51 6.96
C LEU A 141 4.59 1.47 6.13
N LEU A 142 4.53 2.32 5.11
CA LEU A 142 3.45 2.25 4.13
C LEU A 142 3.55 0.93 3.35
N HIS A 143 2.42 0.28 3.13
CA HIS A 143 2.35 -1.02 2.49
C HIS A 143 1.29 -1.07 1.40
N ALA A 144 1.71 -1.27 0.15
CA ALA A 144 0.82 -1.58 -0.96
C ALA A 144 0.36 -3.03 -0.84
N GLN A 145 -0.80 -3.25 -0.21
CA GLN A 145 -1.29 -4.59 0.05
C GLN A 145 -1.50 -5.36 -1.25
N VAL A 146 -0.85 -6.49 -1.37
CA VAL A 146 -1.15 -7.48 -2.40
C VAL A 146 -2.42 -8.22 -1.98
N GLY A 147 -3.42 -8.28 -2.87
CA GLY A 147 -4.72 -8.88 -2.57
C GLY A 147 -4.63 -10.37 -2.23
N ILE A 148 -5.57 -10.82 -1.47
CA ILE A 148 -5.81 -12.24 -1.19
C ILE A 148 -7.06 -12.71 -1.94
N ALA A 149 -7.22 -14.01 -2.13
CA ALA A 149 -8.32 -14.60 -2.89
C ALA A 149 -9.73 -14.21 -2.41
N GLN A 150 -9.85 -13.72 -1.19
CA GLN A 150 -11.11 -13.28 -0.59
C GLN A 150 -11.44 -11.80 -0.88
N ASP A 151 -10.48 -11.03 -1.38
CA ASP A 151 -10.67 -9.61 -1.73
C ASP A 151 -11.36 -9.48 -3.11
N LYS A 152 -12.53 -10.08 -3.24
CA LYS A 152 -13.32 -9.98 -4.48
C LYS A 152 -13.69 -8.52 -4.74
N ASN A 153 -13.47 -8.06 -5.96
CA ASN A 153 -13.77 -6.71 -6.42
C ASN A 153 -12.99 -5.59 -5.71
N ILE A 154 -11.82 -5.89 -5.17
CA ILE A 154 -10.90 -4.89 -4.63
C ILE A 154 -9.54 -5.09 -5.28
N THR A 155 -9.06 -4.06 -5.96
CA THR A 155 -7.75 -4.11 -6.60
C THR A 155 -6.63 -3.97 -5.56
N PRO A 156 -5.60 -4.83 -5.58
CA PRO A 156 -4.50 -4.74 -4.64
C PRO A 156 -3.71 -3.44 -4.75
N GLY A 157 -3.41 -2.81 -3.62
CA GLY A 157 -2.55 -1.65 -3.51
C GLY A 157 -2.89 -0.53 -4.50
N THR A 158 -1.87 -0.13 -5.27
CA THR A 158 -1.95 0.89 -6.33
C THR A 158 -2.00 0.27 -7.73
N ARG A 159 -2.33 -1.01 -7.83
CA ARG A 159 -2.39 -1.73 -9.10
C ARG A 159 -3.53 -1.24 -9.99
N ILE A 160 -3.31 -1.30 -11.30
CA ILE A 160 -4.39 -1.24 -12.29
C ILE A 160 -5.18 -2.55 -12.22
N PRO A 161 -6.52 -2.55 -12.30
CA PRO A 161 -7.32 -3.77 -12.31
C PRO A 161 -6.91 -4.70 -13.46
N ILE A 162 -6.84 -6.01 -13.18
CA ILE A 162 -6.51 -7.02 -14.19
C ILE A 162 -7.55 -6.99 -15.32
N GLY A 163 -7.06 -6.91 -16.56
CA GLY A 163 -7.89 -6.78 -17.76
C GLY A 163 -8.22 -5.33 -18.14
N GLU A 164 -7.78 -4.37 -17.33
CA GLU A 164 -7.88 -2.94 -17.61
C GLU A 164 -6.48 -2.32 -17.83
N GLU A 165 -5.45 -3.11 -18.11
CA GLU A 165 -4.09 -2.62 -18.31
C GLU A 165 -3.99 -1.75 -19.58
N PRO A 166 -3.12 -0.71 -19.59
CA PRO A 166 -2.81 0.03 -20.80
C PRO A 166 -2.31 -0.90 -21.91
N LYS A 167 -2.55 -0.53 -23.17
CA LYS A 167 -2.10 -1.31 -24.32
C LYS A 167 -0.58 -1.48 -24.38
N GLU A 168 0.13 -0.43 -24.00
CA GLU A 168 1.58 -0.39 -24.02
C GLU A 168 2.13 -0.68 -22.63
N LEU A 169 3.01 -1.67 -22.54
CA LEU A 169 3.69 -2.04 -21.30
C LEU A 169 4.42 -0.85 -20.64
N ILE A 170 5.00 0.02 -21.47
CA ILE A 170 5.73 1.20 -20.98
C ILE A 170 4.82 2.18 -20.23
N ASP A 171 3.56 2.28 -20.62
CA ASP A 171 2.61 3.18 -19.93
C ASP A 171 2.22 2.61 -18.56
N GLN A 172 2.07 1.30 -18.46
CA GLN A 172 1.87 0.63 -17.17
C GLN A 172 3.09 0.80 -16.24
N LEU A 173 4.31 0.63 -16.78
CA LEU A 173 5.53 0.87 -16.02
C LEU A 173 5.64 2.31 -15.52
N ARG A 174 5.35 3.29 -16.38
CA ARG A 174 5.32 4.72 -15.99
C ARG A 174 4.29 4.99 -14.92
N HIS A 175 3.10 4.40 -15.03
CA HIS A 175 2.07 4.50 -14.00
C HIS A 175 2.58 3.94 -12.67
N CYS A 176 3.09 2.71 -12.63
CA CYS A 176 3.60 2.06 -11.41
C CYS A 176 4.72 2.86 -10.76
N SER A 177 5.64 3.42 -11.55
CA SER A 177 6.79 4.18 -11.05
C SER A 177 6.39 5.40 -10.22
N ARG A 178 5.21 5.97 -10.44
CA ARG A 178 4.69 7.12 -9.68
C ARG A 178 4.43 6.80 -8.21
N PHE A 179 4.22 5.53 -7.89
CA PHE A 179 3.82 5.06 -6.56
C PHE A 179 4.96 4.41 -5.77
N HIS A 180 6.02 3.93 -6.42
CA HIS A 180 7.13 3.21 -5.77
C HIS A 180 7.77 3.97 -4.61
N LYS A 181 7.94 5.28 -4.73
CA LYS A 181 8.59 6.14 -3.72
C LYS A 181 7.92 6.11 -2.34
N TYR A 182 6.63 5.72 -2.26
CA TYR A 182 5.88 5.70 -1.00
C TYR A 182 6.05 4.40 -0.22
N PHE A 183 6.50 3.35 -0.87
CA PHE A 183 6.51 2.00 -0.30
C PHE A 183 7.92 1.46 -0.16
N PRO A 184 8.46 1.38 1.07
CA PRO A 184 9.81 0.84 1.30
C PRO A 184 10.02 -0.58 0.77
N SER A 185 8.94 -1.37 0.71
CA SER A 185 8.95 -2.73 0.18
C SER A 185 8.64 -2.83 -1.32
N GLY A 186 8.40 -1.68 -1.97
CA GLY A 186 7.94 -1.63 -3.35
C GLY A 186 6.46 -1.92 -3.54
N THR A 187 6.04 -1.90 -4.80
CA THR A 187 4.68 -2.23 -5.23
C THR A 187 4.69 -3.53 -6.03
N GLY A 188 3.62 -4.31 -5.94
CA GLY A 188 3.43 -5.49 -6.78
C GLY A 188 2.46 -5.21 -7.91
N ASP A 189 2.86 -5.49 -9.14
CA ASP A 189 1.98 -5.38 -10.30
C ASP A 189 2.05 -6.64 -11.16
N ILE A 190 1.10 -6.78 -12.08
CA ILE A 190 1.05 -7.86 -13.04
C ILE A 190 1.19 -7.26 -14.43
N PHE A 191 2.25 -7.64 -15.12
CA PHE A 191 2.51 -7.21 -16.48
C PHE A 191 2.17 -8.36 -17.44
N PRO A 192 1.08 -8.27 -18.21
CA PRO A 192 0.78 -9.26 -19.22
C PRO A 192 1.82 -9.20 -20.34
N VAL A 193 2.39 -10.34 -20.69
CA VAL A 193 3.33 -10.48 -21.80
C VAL A 193 2.81 -11.52 -22.79
N ASP A 194 3.04 -11.28 -24.08
CA ASP A 194 2.65 -12.21 -25.13
C ASP A 194 3.43 -13.53 -25.02
N VAL A 195 2.80 -14.63 -25.42
CA VAL A 195 3.41 -15.97 -25.39
C VAL A 195 4.68 -16.09 -26.24
N THR A 196 4.87 -15.21 -27.21
CA THR A 196 6.11 -15.16 -28.04
C THR A 196 7.35 -14.81 -27.22
N VAL A 197 7.19 -14.21 -26.05
CA VAL A 197 8.27 -13.88 -25.10
C VAL A 197 9.03 -15.15 -24.66
N HIS A 198 8.38 -16.31 -24.60
CA HIS A 198 9.05 -17.59 -24.33
C HIS A 198 10.17 -17.90 -25.31
N LYS A 199 10.10 -17.39 -26.55
CA LYS A 199 11.12 -17.58 -27.58
C LYS A 199 12.22 -16.52 -27.55
N ASN A 200 12.02 -15.45 -26.76
CA ASN A 200 12.98 -14.35 -26.65
C ASN A 200 13.10 -13.88 -25.18
N PRO A 201 13.75 -14.68 -24.32
CA PRO A 201 13.94 -14.32 -22.91
C PRO A 201 14.77 -13.04 -22.72
N GLN A 202 15.62 -12.69 -23.71
CA GLN A 202 16.38 -11.44 -23.68
C GLN A 202 15.48 -10.22 -23.64
N PHE A 203 14.32 -10.25 -24.30
CA PHE A 203 13.35 -9.18 -24.28
C PHE A 203 12.87 -8.87 -22.84
N VAL A 204 12.61 -9.91 -22.02
CA VAL A 204 12.22 -9.72 -20.62
C VAL A 204 13.34 -9.06 -19.82
N LEU A 205 14.58 -9.49 -20.02
CA LEU A 205 15.74 -8.90 -19.35
C LEU A 205 15.93 -7.42 -19.74
N ASP A 206 15.69 -7.09 -21.00
CA ASP A 206 15.82 -5.72 -21.50
C ASP A 206 14.73 -4.81 -20.90
N ILE A 207 13.49 -5.32 -20.77
CA ILE A 207 12.42 -4.60 -20.04
C ILE A 207 12.82 -4.37 -18.59
N VAL A 208 13.26 -5.40 -17.87
CA VAL A 208 13.68 -5.28 -16.47
C VAL A 208 14.80 -4.25 -16.33
N LYS A 209 15.83 -4.32 -17.18
CA LYS A 209 16.93 -3.35 -17.17
C LYS A 209 16.47 -1.92 -17.48
N GLY A 210 15.50 -1.76 -18.36
CA GLY A 210 14.96 -0.44 -18.72
C GLY A 210 13.99 0.15 -17.69
N ALA A 211 13.47 -0.67 -16.79
CA ALA A 211 12.59 -0.24 -15.70
C ALA A 211 13.37 0.27 -14.47
N PHE A 212 14.64 -0.06 -14.35
CA PHE A 212 15.58 0.40 -13.34
C PHE A 212 16.46 1.54 -13.87
#